data_5f973f81e5df0051f13034ddc4064c3a
#
_entry.id   5f973f81e5df0051f13034ddc4064c3a
#
_cell.length_a   1.000
_cell.length_b   1.000
_cell.length_c   1.000
_cell.angle_alpha   90.00
_cell.angle_beta   90.00
_cell.angle_gamma   90.00
#
_symmetry.space_group_name_H-M   'P 1'
#
loop_
_entity.id
_entity.type
_entity.pdbx_description
1 polymer ?
#
loop_
_entity_poly.entity_id
_entity_poly.type
_entity_poly.pdbx_seq_one_letter_code
_entity_poly.pdbx_strand_id
1 'polypeptide(L)'
;MRRRVAVRLGALLLAALLCVPCIPPALADEYDPRYPENLAEGHLTASAAILIEQDTGQVIFEKNADERMYPASTTKILTVWLALMLGESLPEGMDTKFPVSANATNLAPDESSAKFAIGEEVRLIDLCNAAILVSGNDAATAIAEGLSGSVDAFVERMNSAAYALGCTNTHFMNANGLHDENHYTTARDMANMSKVAMENEEFRIIVRRDEYTLPRDNIYRSRTIRNGNNFVSKPDEEKKQGRYYPYSTGIKTGTTSAAGNCLVASASLNGVSLIAVVFGATSDASRYEDAKKLMEYGFTQIQSTNIEEIYNENPRTVDIRGFDQHDPQVGRLQLNIRKITTDASDMIITSNEGKERWKQNFYNLTFTEFTRELVAPVTAGEVMGKLTYYSEDGIPIEYELIASRSIAAREDLAPSSEAIIAAAENDPNPFPRITPELVIVYLVLPAAAVYLVIRILKRLAALIKSRKKVKSYKPNSRYYR
;
A
#
# COMPACT_ATOMS: atom_id res chain seq x y z
N MET A 1 -12.75 -39.96 -62.23
CA MET A 1 -11.86 -40.11 -61.07
C MET A 1 -11.73 -38.85 -60.21
N ARG A 2 -11.72 -37.63 -60.78
CA ARG A 2 -11.57 -36.37 -59.97
C ARG A 2 -12.72 -35.99 -59.03
N ARG A 3 -14.00 -36.37 -59.33
CA ARG A 3 -15.13 -36.04 -58.45
C ARG A 3 -15.22 -36.90 -57.15
N ARG A 4 -14.69 -38.12 -57.13
CA ARG A 4 -14.70 -38.99 -55.96
C ARG A 4 -13.62 -38.67 -54.93
N VAL A 5 -12.56 -37.98 -55.35
CA VAL A 5 -11.48 -37.51 -54.44
C VAL A 5 -11.90 -36.25 -53.70
N ALA A 6 -12.63 -35.32 -54.38
CA ALA A 6 -13.12 -34.10 -53.71
C ALA A 6 -14.15 -34.35 -52.63
N VAL A 7 -15.03 -35.35 -52.81
CA VAL A 7 -16.02 -35.73 -51.75
C VAL A 7 -15.37 -36.42 -50.54
N ARG A 8 -14.30 -37.17 -50.77
CA ARG A 8 -13.58 -37.81 -49.64
C ARG A 8 -12.70 -36.82 -48.85
N LEU A 9 -12.15 -35.80 -49.49
CA LEU A 9 -11.42 -34.72 -48.80
C LEU A 9 -12.40 -33.82 -48.02
N GLY A 10 -13.55 -33.49 -48.57
CA GLY A 10 -14.60 -32.74 -47.87
C GLY A 10 -15.14 -33.45 -46.61
N ALA A 11 -15.31 -34.77 -46.69
CA ALA A 11 -15.78 -35.59 -45.55
C ALA A 11 -14.68 -35.70 -44.45
N LEU A 12 -13.40 -35.76 -44.81
CA LEU A 12 -12.28 -35.77 -43.87
C LEU A 12 -12.08 -34.40 -43.18
N LEU A 13 -12.30 -33.32 -43.88
CA LEU A 13 -12.28 -31.98 -43.32
C LEU A 13 -13.46 -31.71 -42.35
N LEU A 14 -14.67 -32.23 -42.68
CA LEU A 14 -15.81 -32.10 -41.82
C LEU A 14 -15.69 -33.00 -40.55
N ALA A 15 -15.06 -34.15 -40.64
CA ALA A 15 -14.78 -35.02 -39.51
C ALA A 15 -13.68 -34.44 -38.59
N ALA A 16 -12.72 -33.72 -39.12
CA ALA A 16 -11.69 -33.03 -38.34
C ALA A 16 -12.23 -31.79 -37.62
N LEU A 17 -13.29 -31.13 -38.13
CA LEU A 17 -13.96 -30.03 -37.44
C LEU A 17 -14.88 -30.49 -36.29
N LEU A 18 -15.33 -31.78 -36.29
CA LEU A 18 -16.17 -32.34 -35.22
C LEU A 18 -15.37 -32.98 -34.08
N CYS A 19 -14.06 -33.11 -34.23
CA CYS A 19 -13.16 -33.55 -33.18
C CYS A 19 -12.41 -32.40 -32.51
N VAL A 20 -13.06 -31.24 -32.29
CA VAL A 20 -12.59 -30.30 -31.25
C VAL A 20 -12.92 -31.02 -29.94
N PRO A 21 -11.90 -31.44 -29.14
CA PRO A 21 -12.23 -31.94 -27.82
C PRO A 21 -13.05 -30.85 -27.15
N CYS A 22 -14.28 -31.15 -26.75
CA CYS A 22 -15.01 -30.35 -25.81
C CYS A 22 -14.19 -30.42 -24.52
N ILE A 23 -13.24 -29.48 -24.36
CA ILE A 23 -12.58 -29.26 -23.08
C ILE A 23 -13.75 -28.85 -22.19
N PRO A 24 -14.12 -29.68 -21.19
CA PRO A 24 -15.13 -29.23 -20.24
C PRO A 24 -14.59 -27.89 -19.70
N PRO A 25 -15.48 -26.90 -19.50
CA PRO A 25 -15.04 -25.69 -18.79
C PRO A 25 -14.33 -26.19 -17.55
N ALA A 26 -13.06 -25.78 -17.37
CA ALA A 26 -12.32 -26.09 -16.16
C ALA A 26 -13.31 -25.78 -15.03
N LEU A 27 -13.68 -26.80 -14.26
CA LEU A 27 -14.43 -26.58 -13.04
C LEU A 27 -13.63 -25.55 -12.31
N ALA A 28 -14.19 -24.34 -12.14
CA ALA A 28 -13.54 -23.32 -11.35
C ALA A 28 -13.21 -24.00 -10.02
N ASP A 29 -11.92 -24.04 -9.67
CA ASP A 29 -11.51 -24.61 -8.39
C ASP A 29 -12.38 -23.99 -7.31
N GLU A 30 -12.97 -24.83 -6.47
CA GLU A 30 -13.81 -24.35 -5.38
C GLU A 30 -12.92 -23.56 -4.41
N TYR A 31 -13.38 -22.37 -3.97
CA TYR A 31 -12.64 -21.56 -3.02
C TYR A 31 -12.39 -22.33 -1.72
N ASP A 32 -11.12 -22.50 -1.36
CA ASP A 32 -10.71 -23.10 -0.11
C ASP A 32 -10.26 -21.99 0.88
N PRO A 33 -11.01 -21.76 1.98
CA PRO A 33 -10.68 -20.71 2.94
C PRO A 33 -9.36 -20.95 3.71
N ARG A 34 -8.74 -22.13 3.57
CA ARG A 34 -7.41 -22.41 4.12
C ARG A 34 -6.27 -21.81 3.28
N TYR A 35 -6.58 -21.43 2.03
CA TYR A 35 -5.65 -20.86 1.06
C TYR A 35 -6.28 -19.59 0.45
N PRO A 36 -6.49 -18.53 1.27
CA PRO A 36 -7.14 -17.32 0.81
C PRO A 36 -6.39 -16.60 -0.31
N GLU A 37 -5.07 -16.82 -0.43
CA GLU A 37 -4.22 -16.31 -1.51
C GLU A 37 -4.62 -16.78 -2.90
N ASN A 38 -5.41 -17.85 -3.01
CA ASN A 38 -5.90 -18.41 -4.28
C ASN A 38 -7.25 -17.84 -4.72
N LEU A 39 -7.68 -16.68 -4.18
CA LEU A 39 -8.94 -16.06 -4.59
C LEU A 39 -8.93 -15.69 -6.08
N ALA A 40 -9.98 -16.10 -6.79
CA ALA A 40 -10.24 -15.75 -8.18
C ALA A 40 -11.63 -15.11 -8.33
N GLU A 41 -11.86 -14.38 -9.42
CA GLU A 41 -13.15 -13.73 -9.69
C GLU A 41 -14.35 -14.68 -9.65
N GLY A 42 -14.18 -15.92 -10.14
CA GLY A 42 -15.20 -16.97 -10.13
C GLY A 42 -15.62 -17.43 -8.74
N HIS A 43 -14.84 -17.15 -7.71
CA HIS A 43 -15.14 -17.48 -6.32
C HIS A 43 -16.10 -16.49 -5.66
N LEU A 44 -16.35 -15.34 -6.29
CA LEU A 44 -17.26 -14.30 -5.81
C LEU A 44 -18.60 -14.40 -6.53
N THR A 45 -19.68 -14.32 -5.77
CA THR A 45 -21.06 -14.26 -6.31
C THR A 45 -21.42 -12.86 -6.79
N ALA A 46 -20.69 -11.84 -6.34
CA ALA A 46 -20.85 -10.46 -6.73
C ALA A 46 -20.71 -10.27 -8.25
N SER A 47 -21.55 -9.41 -8.82
CA SER A 47 -21.45 -9.00 -10.23
C SER A 47 -20.24 -8.10 -10.46
N ALA A 48 -19.98 -7.17 -9.53
CA ALA A 48 -18.79 -6.32 -9.51
C ALA A 48 -18.22 -6.25 -8.09
N ALA A 49 -16.88 -6.23 -7.99
CA ALA A 49 -16.19 -6.11 -6.72
C ALA A 49 -14.82 -5.45 -6.88
N ILE A 50 -14.36 -4.81 -5.82
CA ILE A 50 -12.99 -4.30 -5.73
C ILE A 50 -12.52 -4.40 -4.28
N LEU A 51 -11.23 -4.63 -4.10
CA LEU A 51 -10.53 -4.53 -2.83
C LEU A 51 -9.37 -3.57 -2.98
N ILE A 52 -9.32 -2.59 -2.11
CA ILE A 52 -8.21 -1.63 -2.05
C ILE A 52 -7.58 -1.62 -0.67
N GLU A 53 -6.30 -1.26 -0.62
CA GLU A 53 -5.67 -0.80 0.62
C GLU A 53 -6.18 0.63 0.91
N GLN A 54 -6.61 0.87 2.16
CA GLN A 54 -7.38 2.07 2.52
C GLN A 54 -6.57 3.36 2.45
N ASP A 55 -5.32 3.35 2.90
CA ASP A 55 -4.52 4.57 3.03
C ASP A 55 -3.95 5.02 1.67
N THR A 56 -3.43 4.09 0.89
CA THR A 56 -2.81 4.36 -0.43
C THR A 56 -3.81 4.34 -1.59
N GLY A 57 -4.91 3.60 -1.45
CA GLY A 57 -5.83 3.33 -2.55
C GLY A 57 -5.32 2.26 -3.53
N GLN A 58 -4.23 1.55 -3.19
CA GLN A 58 -3.69 0.47 -4.02
C GLN A 58 -4.76 -0.60 -4.24
N VAL A 59 -5.04 -0.91 -5.52
CA VAL A 59 -5.95 -2.01 -5.88
C VAL A 59 -5.25 -3.35 -5.66
N ILE A 60 -5.90 -4.22 -4.89
CA ILE A 60 -5.40 -5.56 -4.54
C ILE A 60 -6.14 -6.63 -5.34
N PHE A 61 -7.43 -6.43 -5.56
CA PHE A 61 -8.30 -7.34 -6.32
C PHE A 61 -9.39 -6.53 -7.01
N GLU A 62 -9.80 -6.95 -8.21
CA GLU A 62 -10.92 -6.36 -8.91
C GLU A 62 -11.67 -7.39 -9.75
N LYS A 63 -12.98 -7.21 -9.88
CA LYS A 63 -13.89 -7.94 -10.75
C LYS A 63 -14.90 -6.96 -11.29
N ASN A 64 -14.94 -6.72 -12.60
CA ASN A 64 -15.86 -5.79 -13.24
C ASN A 64 -15.94 -4.43 -12.53
N ALA A 65 -14.80 -3.94 -12.00
CA ALA A 65 -14.76 -2.82 -11.06
C ALA A 65 -15.25 -1.50 -11.66
N ASP A 66 -15.21 -1.36 -12.98
CA ASP A 66 -15.62 -0.17 -13.75
C ASP A 66 -17.00 -0.31 -14.39
N GLU A 67 -17.69 -1.44 -14.20
CA GLU A 67 -19.06 -1.60 -14.66
C GLU A 67 -20.02 -0.73 -13.83
N ARG A 68 -21.00 -0.11 -14.52
CA ARG A 68 -22.04 0.67 -13.84
C ARG A 68 -22.99 -0.24 -13.10
N MET A 69 -23.09 0.02 -11.81
CA MET A 69 -23.94 -0.72 -10.87
C MET A 69 -24.87 0.24 -10.13
N TYR A 70 -25.99 -0.28 -9.66
CA TYR A 70 -26.86 0.47 -8.76
C TYR A 70 -26.35 0.35 -7.32
N PRO A 71 -26.04 1.48 -6.64
CA PRO A 71 -25.41 1.43 -5.31
C PRO A 71 -26.38 1.04 -4.19
N ALA A 72 -27.68 1.17 -4.38
CA ALA A 72 -28.65 1.10 -3.29
C ALA A 72 -28.24 2.00 -2.11
N SER A 73 -28.50 1.61 -0.87
CA SER A 73 -28.17 2.39 0.32
C SER A 73 -26.68 2.59 0.60
N THR A 74 -25.74 2.03 -0.20
CA THR A 74 -24.33 2.42 -0.09
C THR A 74 -24.11 3.89 -0.50
N THR A 75 -25.04 4.49 -1.24
CA THR A 75 -25.16 5.94 -1.51
C THR A 75 -24.98 6.79 -0.24
N LYS A 76 -25.49 6.31 0.91
CA LYS A 76 -25.45 7.03 2.17
C LYS A 76 -24.03 7.23 2.73
N ILE A 77 -23.04 6.53 2.17
CA ILE A 77 -21.61 6.80 2.46
C ILE A 77 -21.28 8.24 2.10
N LEU A 78 -21.55 8.63 0.86
CA LEU A 78 -21.28 10.00 0.41
C LEU A 78 -22.23 11.02 1.06
N THR A 79 -23.49 10.67 1.28
CA THR A 79 -24.47 11.53 1.98
C THR A 79 -23.97 11.90 3.37
N VAL A 80 -23.53 10.92 4.16
CA VAL A 80 -23.08 11.17 5.53
C VAL A 80 -21.71 11.84 5.56
N TRP A 81 -20.77 11.43 4.69
CA TRP A 81 -19.50 12.12 4.58
C TRP A 81 -19.68 13.61 4.24
N LEU A 82 -20.51 13.92 3.24
CA LEU A 82 -20.79 15.30 2.86
C LEU A 82 -21.50 16.06 3.98
N ALA A 83 -22.39 15.39 4.74
CA ALA A 83 -23.04 15.97 5.91
C ALA A 83 -22.04 16.35 7.01
N LEU A 84 -21.05 15.50 7.28
CA LEU A 84 -19.99 15.80 8.25
C LEU A 84 -19.16 17.00 7.80
N MET A 85 -18.75 17.03 6.53
CA MET A 85 -17.96 18.14 5.97
C MET A 85 -18.71 19.48 6.00
N LEU A 86 -19.97 19.48 5.63
CA LEU A 86 -20.81 20.70 5.64
C LEU A 86 -21.20 21.11 7.07
N GLY A 87 -21.40 20.13 7.95
CA GLY A 87 -21.78 20.33 9.35
C GLY A 87 -20.77 21.15 10.14
N GLU A 88 -19.48 21.01 9.85
CA GLU A 88 -18.40 21.78 10.50
C GLU A 88 -18.57 23.31 10.33
N SER A 89 -19.21 23.75 9.23
CA SER A 89 -19.43 25.16 8.94
C SER A 89 -20.73 25.74 9.53
N LEU A 90 -21.54 24.90 10.18
CA LEU A 90 -22.79 25.35 10.80
C LEU A 90 -22.52 26.03 12.16
N PRO A 91 -23.39 26.98 12.59
CA PRO A 91 -23.17 27.69 13.86
C PRO A 91 -23.08 26.80 15.09
N GLU A 92 -23.82 25.70 15.15
CA GLU A 92 -23.81 24.71 16.22
C GLU A 92 -23.10 23.43 15.80
N GLY A 93 -22.36 23.45 14.66
CA GLY A 93 -21.67 22.29 14.13
C GLY A 93 -22.60 21.10 13.92
N MET A 94 -22.16 19.94 14.30
CA MET A 94 -22.92 18.70 14.21
C MET A 94 -24.11 18.60 15.19
N ASP A 95 -24.20 19.50 16.15
CA ASP A 95 -25.35 19.59 17.06
C ASP A 95 -26.52 20.45 16.50
N THR A 96 -26.30 21.07 15.33
CA THR A 96 -27.37 21.80 14.61
C THR A 96 -28.56 20.87 14.38
N LYS A 97 -29.76 21.35 14.78
CA LYS A 97 -30.99 20.58 14.67
C LYS A 97 -31.73 20.92 13.40
N PHE A 98 -32.26 19.91 12.75
CA PHE A 98 -33.12 20.03 11.59
C PHE A 98 -34.50 19.43 11.88
N PRO A 99 -35.60 20.10 11.52
CA PRO A 99 -36.91 19.50 11.62
C PRO A 99 -37.10 18.47 10.51
N VAL A 100 -37.54 17.27 10.87
CA VAL A 100 -37.85 16.22 9.89
C VAL A 100 -39.14 16.58 9.14
N SER A 101 -39.06 16.66 7.83
CA SER A 101 -40.18 17.09 6.98
C SER A 101 -41.19 15.96 6.72
N ALA A 102 -42.34 16.33 6.19
CA ALA A 102 -43.31 15.34 5.69
C ALA A 102 -42.77 14.57 4.51
N ASN A 103 -41.90 15.17 3.66
CA ASN A 103 -41.24 14.49 2.56
C ASN A 103 -40.28 13.42 3.07
N ALA A 104 -39.45 13.72 4.06
CA ALA A 104 -38.50 12.75 4.67
C ALA A 104 -39.20 11.53 5.28
N THR A 105 -40.45 11.70 5.77
CA THR A 105 -41.23 10.61 6.37
C THR A 105 -42.16 9.88 5.39
N ASN A 106 -42.26 10.37 4.15
CA ASN A 106 -43.08 9.74 3.12
C ASN A 106 -42.38 8.54 2.47
N LEU A 107 -42.29 7.47 3.21
CA LEU A 107 -41.57 6.25 2.82
C LEU A 107 -42.56 5.12 2.50
N ALA A 108 -42.20 4.27 1.54
CA ALA A 108 -42.90 3.01 1.33
C ALA A 108 -42.75 2.07 2.52
N PRO A 109 -43.69 1.11 2.74
CA PRO A 109 -43.65 0.25 3.93
C PRO A 109 -42.41 -0.63 4.07
N ASP A 110 -41.75 -0.95 2.96
CA ASP A 110 -40.56 -1.79 2.86
C ASP A 110 -39.25 -0.98 2.88
N GLU A 111 -39.34 0.36 2.91
CA GLU A 111 -38.16 1.22 3.01
C GLU A 111 -37.58 1.27 4.43
N SER A 112 -36.25 1.31 4.48
CA SER A 112 -35.50 1.45 5.73
C SER A 112 -35.74 2.83 6.36
N SER A 113 -36.09 2.88 7.64
CA SER A 113 -36.42 4.10 8.37
C SER A 113 -35.93 4.08 9.80
N ALA A 114 -35.47 5.22 10.30
CA ALA A 114 -35.18 5.44 11.70
C ALA A 114 -36.43 5.76 12.54
N LYS A 115 -37.61 5.80 11.88
CA LYS A 115 -38.92 6.11 12.48
C LYS A 115 -39.01 7.51 13.07
N PHE A 116 -38.43 8.47 12.40
CA PHE A 116 -38.60 9.88 12.74
C PHE A 116 -40.04 10.32 12.45
N ALA A 117 -40.54 11.29 13.25
CA ALA A 117 -41.83 11.87 13.06
C ALA A 117 -41.73 13.24 12.36
N ILE A 118 -42.82 13.66 11.69
CA ILE A 118 -42.91 15.00 11.11
C ILE A 118 -42.72 16.05 12.20
N GLY A 119 -41.81 17.00 12.01
CA GLY A 119 -41.51 18.07 12.96
C GLY A 119 -40.61 17.64 14.13
N GLU A 120 -40.10 16.41 14.13
CA GLU A 120 -39.06 15.99 15.07
C GLU A 120 -37.77 16.79 14.81
N GLU A 121 -37.25 17.46 15.84
CA GLU A 121 -36.00 18.23 15.75
C GLU A 121 -34.82 17.37 16.09
N VAL A 122 -34.08 16.93 15.06
CA VAL A 122 -32.99 15.95 15.18
C VAL A 122 -31.66 16.60 14.87
N ARG A 123 -30.65 16.37 15.70
CA ARG A 123 -29.31 16.89 15.45
C ARG A 123 -28.71 16.22 14.21
N LEU A 124 -27.86 16.95 13.49
CA LEU A 124 -27.19 16.43 12.30
C LEU A 124 -26.39 15.14 12.58
N ILE A 125 -25.69 15.09 13.73
CA ILE A 125 -24.96 13.86 14.14
C ILE A 125 -25.91 12.68 14.36
N ASP A 126 -27.11 12.91 14.91
CA ASP A 126 -28.10 11.86 15.13
C ASP A 126 -28.69 11.37 13.80
N LEU A 127 -28.92 12.26 12.84
CA LEU A 127 -29.33 11.90 11.48
C LEU A 127 -28.26 11.08 10.77
N CYS A 128 -26.97 11.44 10.90
CA CYS A 128 -25.86 10.69 10.33
C CYS A 128 -25.78 9.26 10.90
N ASN A 129 -25.91 9.11 12.23
CA ASN A 129 -25.96 7.80 12.86
C ASN A 129 -27.17 6.97 12.37
N ALA A 130 -28.34 7.58 12.25
CA ALA A 130 -29.53 6.90 11.77
C ALA A 130 -29.42 6.48 10.28
N ALA A 131 -28.85 7.33 9.43
CA ALA A 131 -28.62 7.01 8.02
C ALA A 131 -27.67 5.83 7.84
N ILE A 132 -26.66 5.69 8.68
CA ILE A 132 -25.70 4.57 8.60
C ILE A 132 -26.26 3.32 9.31
N LEU A 133 -26.61 3.39 10.58
CA LEU A 133 -26.88 2.21 11.41
C LEU A 133 -28.15 1.47 10.97
N VAL A 134 -29.27 2.16 10.84
CA VAL A 134 -30.54 1.57 10.40
C VAL A 134 -30.84 1.82 8.92
N SER A 135 -29.88 2.41 8.21
CA SER A 135 -30.06 2.75 6.78
C SER A 135 -31.25 3.70 6.54
N GLY A 136 -31.57 4.57 7.51
CA GLY A 136 -32.76 5.41 7.49
C GLY A 136 -32.85 6.31 6.24
N ASN A 137 -33.88 6.10 5.40
CA ASN A 137 -34.14 6.96 4.25
C ASN A 137 -34.68 8.31 4.69
N ASP A 138 -35.47 8.30 5.77
CA ASP A 138 -35.95 9.51 6.47
C ASP A 138 -34.78 10.38 6.95
N ALA A 139 -33.76 9.76 7.55
CA ALA A 139 -32.55 10.45 8.00
C ALA A 139 -31.77 11.07 6.83
N ALA A 140 -31.54 10.29 5.76
CA ALA A 140 -30.79 10.77 4.59
C ALA A 140 -31.51 11.94 3.88
N THR A 141 -32.84 11.87 3.77
CA THR A 141 -33.67 12.94 3.21
C THR A 141 -33.63 14.18 4.10
N ALA A 142 -33.75 14.01 5.43
CA ALA A 142 -33.67 15.13 6.37
C ALA A 142 -32.29 15.81 6.37
N ILE A 143 -31.18 15.05 6.22
CA ILE A 143 -29.84 15.59 6.01
C ILE A 143 -29.82 16.49 4.76
N ALA A 144 -30.32 15.96 3.65
CA ALA A 144 -30.31 16.68 2.36
C ALA A 144 -31.10 17.99 2.43
N GLU A 145 -32.32 17.96 2.95
CA GLU A 145 -33.16 19.14 3.10
C GLU A 145 -32.58 20.14 4.09
N GLY A 146 -32.07 19.67 5.23
CA GLY A 146 -31.50 20.52 6.26
C GLY A 146 -30.24 21.26 5.80
N LEU A 147 -29.36 20.61 5.09
CA LEU A 147 -28.06 21.17 4.67
C LEU A 147 -28.14 21.98 3.37
N SER A 148 -29.12 21.74 2.52
CA SER A 148 -29.19 22.37 1.18
C SER A 148 -30.54 22.98 0.86
N GLY A 149 -31.50 22.90 1.77
CA GLY A 149 -32.87 23.43 1.58
C GLY A 149 -33.78 22.54 0.71
N SER A 150 -33.21 21.61 -0.06
CA SER A 150 -33.94 20.61 -0.83
C SER A 150 -33.09 19.40 -1.13
N VAL A 151 -33.73 18.26 -1.44
CA VAL A 151 -33.05 17.03 -1.88
C VAL A 151 -32.28 17.28 -3.17
N ASP A 152 -32.87 17.96 -4.15
CA ASP A 152 -32.24 18.23 -5.45
C ASP A 152 -30.96 19.05 -5.30
N ALA A 153 -30.99 20.13 -4.50
CA ALA A 153 -29.79 20.94 -4.24
C ALA A 153 -28.69 20.15 -3.51
N PHE A 154 -29.06 19.21 -2.66
CA PHE A 154 -28.07 18.32 -2.02
C PHE A 154 -27.48 17.29 -2.99
N VAL A 155 -28.32 16.75 -3.87
CA VAL A 155 -27.88 15.81 -4.93
C VAL A 155 -26.91 16.47 -5.90
N GLU A 156 -27.13 17.75 -6.26
CA GLU A 156 -26.15 18.52 -7.04
C GLU A 156 -24.78 18.59 -6.32
N ARG A 157 -24.78 18.81 -5.00
CA ARG A 157 -23.54 18.78 -4.21
C ARG A 157 -22.92 17.39 -4.16
N MET A 158 -23.73 16.32 -4.03
CA MET A 158 -23.25 14.95 -4.09
C MET A 158 -22.54 14.65 -5.41
N ASN A 159 -23.16 15.00 -6.54
CA ASN A 159 -22.59 14.79 -7.86
C ASN A 159 -21.30 15.63 -8.07
N SER A 160 -21.31 16.88 -7.60
CA SER A 160 -20.12 17.74 -7.64
C SER A 160 -18.97 17.16 -6.79
N ALA A 161 -19.27 16.65 -5.60
CA ALA A 161 -18.29 16.01 -4.73
C ALA A 161 -17.74 14.72 -5.36
N ALA A 162 -18.59 13.85 -5.89
CA ALA A 162 -18.17 12.64 -6.58
C ALA A 162 -17.24 12.95 -7.76
N TYR A 163 -17.59 13.96 -8.57
CA TYR A 163 -16.74 14.41 -9.66
C TYR A 163 -15.37 14.94 -9.18
N ALA A 164 -15.36 15.75 -8.11
CA ALA A 164 -14.11 16.26 -7.52
C ALA A 164 -13.21 15.16 -6.96
N LEU A 165 -13.79 14.05 -6.51
CA LEU A 165 -13.07 12.83 -6.06
C LEU A 165 -12.63 11.93 -7.24
N GLY A 166 -12.83 12.36 -8.49
CA GLY A 166 -12.47 11.59 -9.69
C GLY A 166 -13.46 10.46 -10.02
N CYS A 167 -14.61 10.40 -9.37
CA CYS A 167 -15.64 9.38 -9.58
C CYS A 167 -16.50 9.72 -10.81
N THR A 168 -15.93 9.62 -12.00
CA THR A 168 -16.54 10.07 -13.27
C THR A 168 -17.61 9.12 -13.83
N ASN A 169 -17.72 7.91 -13.28
CA ASN A 169 -18.76 6.94 -13.64
C ASN A 169 -19.86 6.83 -12.56
N THR A 170 -20.05 7.90 -11.81
CA THR A 170 -21.03 7.98 -10.72
C THR A 170 -22.02 9.12 -10.99
N HIS A 171 -23.30 8.84 -10.75
CA HIS A 171 -24.36 9.84 -10.79
C HIS A 171 -25.44 9.51 -9.76
N PHE A 172 -25.77 10.45 -8.92
CA PHE A 172 -26.79 10.33 -7.89
C PHE A 172 -28.05 11.08 -8.28
N MET A 173 -29.22 10.48 -7.97
CA MET A 173 -30.55 11.08 -8.16
C MET A 173 -31.24 11.40 -6.82
N ASN A 174 -30.73 10.82 -5.72
CA ASN A 174 -31.25 11.02 -4.38
C ASN A 174 -30.16 10.78 -3.33
N ALA A 175 -30.44 11.16 -2.08
CA ALA A 175 -29.49 11.03 -0.97
C ALA A 175 -29.55 9.68 -0.25
N ASN A 176 -30.53 8.83 -0.54
CA ASN A 176 -30.79 7.61 0.23
C ASN A 176 -30.48 6.30 -0.53
N GLY A 177 -30.33 6.35 -1.87
CA GLY A 177 -30.03 5.22 -2.71
C GLY A 177 -31.26 4.41 -3.17
N LEU A 178 -32.44 5.03 -3.15
CA LEU A 178 -33.60 4.47 -3.83
C LEU A 178 -33.32 4.35 -5.32
N HIS A 179 -33.89 3.32 -5.93
CA HIS A 179 -33.62 3.01 -7.32
C HIS A 179 -34.15 4.09 -8.28
N ASP A 180 -33.26 4.49 -9.18
CA ASP A 180 -33.54 5.27 -10.39
C ASP A 180 -32.57 4.78 -11.47
N GLU A 181 -32.96 4.72 -12.73
CA GLU A 181 -32.10 4.25 -13.83
C GLU A 181 -30.83 5.13 -14.00
N ASN A 182 -30.92 6.39 -13.61
CA ASN A 182 -29.81 7.35 -13.65
C ASN A 182 -29.03 7.44 -12.33
N HIS A 183 -29.39 6.63 -11.32
CA HIS A 183 -28.70 6.54 -10.05
C HIS A 183 -27.72 5.37 -10.05
N TYR A 184 -26.50 5.60 -10.47
CA TYR A 184 -25.48 4.55 -10.68
C TYR A 184 -24.10 4.98 -10.15
N THR A 185 -23.25 4.00 -9.96
CA THR A 185 -21.85 4.13 -9.62
C THR A 185 -21.07 2.95 -10.18
N THR A 186 -19.76 2.87 -9.91
CA THR A 186 -18.94 1.67 -10.12
C THR A 186 -18.35 1.20 -8.80
N ALA A 187 -17.87 -0.04 -8.74
CA ALA A 187 -17.20 -0.53 -7.54
C ALA A 187 -15.93 0.31 -7.24
N ARG A 188 -15.20 0.73 -8.27
CA ARG A 188 -14.01 1.60 -8.13
C ARG A 188 -14.36 2.98 -7.60
N ASP A 189 -15.36 3.64 -8.17
CA ASP A 189 -15.79 4.98 -7.72
C ASP A 189 -16.28 4.92 -6.27
N MET A 190 -17.04 3.88 -5.90
CA MET A 190 -17.51 3.68 -4.53
C MET A 190 -16.35 3.42 -3.56
N ALA A 191 -15.31 2.68 -3.97
CA ALA A 191 -14.12 2.47 -3.17
C ALA A 191 -13.38 3.79 -2.93
N ASN A 192 -13.22 4.62 -3.97
CA ASN A 192 -12.59 5.95 -3.86
C ASN A 192 -13.36 6.87 -2.91
N MET A 193 -14.69 6.95 -3.06
CA MET A 193 -15.55 7.72 -2.14
C MET A 193 -15.44 7.19 -0.70
N SER A 194 -15.41 5.87 -0.53
CA SER A 194 -15.31 5.24 0.78
C SER A 194 -13.94 5.48 1.42
N LYS A 195 -12.85 5.46 0.63
CA LYS A 195 -11.51 5.80 1.10
C LYS A 195 -11.50 7.19 1.73
N VAL A 196 -11.96 8.19 1.00
CA VAL A 196 -12.00 9.58 1.50
C VAL A 196 -12.95 9.72 2.70
N ALA A 197 -14.11 9.05 2.70
CA ALA A 197 -15.00 9.06 3.85
C ALA A 197 -14.32 8.47 5.11
N MET A 198 -13.54 7.41 4.95
CA MET A 198 -12.78 6.76 6.05
C MET A 198 -11.59 7.58 6.55
N GLU A 199 -11.16 8.64 5.86
CA GLU A 199 -10.19 9.61 6.39
C GLU A 199 -10.80 10.48 7.51
N ASN A 200 -12.12 10.70 7.49
CA ASN A 200 -12.83 11.46 8.52
C ASN A 200 -13.04 10.61 9.79
N GLU A 201 -12.56 11.11 10.93
CA GLU A 201 -12.61 10.37 12.20
C GLU A 201 -14.05 10.11 12.68
N GLU A 202 -14.94 11.11 12.60
CA GLU A 202 -16.34 10.93 13.03
C GLU A 202 -17.06 9.92 12.14
N PHE A 203 -16.75 9.89 10.83
CA PHE A 203 -17.28 8.87 9.93
C PHE A 203 -16.86 7.47 10.36
N ARG A 204 -15.56 7.25 10.67
CA ARG A 204 -15.06 5.96 11.20
C ARG A 204 -15.77 5.55 12.47
N ILE A 205 -15.99 6.51 13.37
CA ILE A 205 -16.71 6.26 14.63
C ILE A 205 -18.15 5.80 14.34
N ILE A 206 -18.89 6.50 13.46
CA ILE A 206 -20.27 6.18 13.13
C ILE A 206 -20.40 4.78 12.50
N VAL A 207 -19.60 4.47 11.48
CA VAL A 207 -19.75 3.22 10.72
C VAL A 207 -19.36 1.97 11.52
N ARG A 208 -18.53 2.14 12.56
CA ARG A 208 -18.08 1.06 13.44
C ARG A 208 -19.02 0.79 14.62
N ARG A 209 -19.97 1.69 14.91
CA ARG A 209 -20.90 1.52 16.03
C ARG A 209 -21.78 0.28 15.86
N ASP A 210 -21.94 -0.50 16.92
CA ASP A 210 -22.93 -1.58 17.00
C ASP A 210 -24.33 -1.01 17.28
N GLU A 211 -24.42 -0.05 18.18
CA GLU A 211 -25.67 0.65 18.51
C GLU A 211 -25.41 2.13 18.80
N TYR A 212 -26.47 2.91 18.74
CA TYR A 212 -26.47 4.32 19.06
C TYR A 212 -27.78 4.72 19.72
N THR A 213 -27.70 5.49 20.80
CA THR A 213 -28.90 6.01 21.50
C THR A 213 -29.20 7.41 21.00
N LEU A 214 -30.24 7.54 20.21
CA LEU A 214 -30.82 8.83 19.84
C LEU A 214 -31.30 9.50 21.14
N PRO A 215 -30.87 10.75 21.43
CA PRO A 215 -31.26 11.43 22.66
C PRO A 215 -32.75 11.79 22.65
N ARG A 216 -33.24 12.28 23.79
CA ARG A 216 -34.57 12.86 23.86
C ARG A 216 -34.65 14.11 23.00
N ASP A 217 -35.72 14.25 22.23
CA ASP A 217 -36.04 15.38 21.38
C ASP A 217 -37.38 16.04 21.79
N ASN A 218 -37.96 16.83 20.89
CA ASN A 218 -39.23 17.52 21.12
C ASN A 218 -40.48 16.61 21.05
N ILE A 219 -40.33 15.37 20.50
CA ILE A 219 -41.45 14.44 20.29
C ILE A 219 -41.24 13.14 21.09
N TYR A 220 -40.05 12.56 21.02
CA TYR A 220 -39.76 11.25 21.60
C TYR A 220 -38.83 11.29 22.81
N ARG A 221 -38.92 10.26 23.64
CA ARG A 221 -37.89 9.93 24.62
C ARG A 221 -36.69 9.34 23.89
N SER A 222 -35.54 9.21 24.60
CA SER A 222 -34.38 8.52 24.03
C SER A 222 -34.73 7.11 23.55
N ARG A 223 -34.22 6.75 22.39
CA ARG A 223 -34.38 5.43 21.77
C ARG A 223 -33.08 4.93 21.18
N THR A 224 -32.81 3.64 21.33
CA THR A 224 -31.59 3.03 20.81
C THR A 224 -31.85 2.39 19.45
N ILE A 225 -31.03 2.71 18.49
CA ILE A 225 -30.97 2.09 17.16
C ILE A 225 -29.75 1.17 17.07
N ARG A 226 -29.85 0.07 16.35
CA ARG A 226 -28.79 -0.92 16.20
C ARG A 226 -28.32 -0.99 14.75
N ASN A 227 -27.04 -1.26 14.56
CA ASN A 227 -26.46 -1.36 13.24
C ASN A 227 -26.98 -2.61 12.51
N GLY A 228 -27.58 -2.38 11.35
CA GLY A 228 -28.03 -3.46 10.46
C GLY A 228 -26.92 -4.12 9.64
N ASN A 229 -25.68 -3.61 9.71
CA ASN A 229 -24.53 -4.23 9.07
C ASN A 229 -23.99 -5.38 9.93
N ASN A 230 -24.38 -6.61 9.60
CA ASN A 230 -23.95 -7.80 10.34
C ASN A 230 -22.44 -8.10 10.25
N PHE A 231 -21.69 -7.40 9.40
CA PHE A 231 -20.23 -7.50 9.34
C PHE A 231 -19.58 -6.87 10.57
N VAL A 232 -20.20 -5.81 11.08
CA VAL A 232 -19.76 -5.02 12.26
C VAL A 232 -20.46 -5.46 13.54
N SER A 233 -21.79 -5.69 13.46
CA SER A 233 -22.61 -5.98 14.63
C SER A 233 -22.30 -7.35 15.21
N LYS A 234 -21.95 -7.38 16.49
CA LYS A 234 -21.76 -8.63 17.23
C LYS A 234 -23.06 -9.45 17.24
N PRO A 235 -22.99 -10.74 16.92
CA PRO A 235 -24.18 -11.57 16.93
C PRO A 235 -24.70 -11.71 18.36
N ASP A 236 -26.00 -11.47 18.56
CA ASP A 236 -26.70 -12.03 19.73
C ASP A 236 -26.50 -13.54 19.70
N GLU A 237 -26.33 -14.18 20.86
CA GLU A 237 -26.06 -15.63 20.93
C GLU A 237 -27.09 -16.50 20.20
N GLU A 238 -28.33 -16.00 20.04
CA GLU A 238 -29.42 -16.63 19.30
C GLU A 238 -29.34 -16.40 17.76
N LYS A 239 -28.60 -15.38 17.29
CA LYS A 239 -28.44 -15.05 15.87
C LYS A 239 -27.02 -15.31 15.36
N LYS A 240 -26.49 -16.49 15.58
CA LYS A 240 -25.20 -16.96 15.04
C LYS A 240 -25.28 -17.12 13.51
N GLN A 241 -25.35 -16.01 12.77
CA GLN A 241 -25.46 -16.06 11.31
C GLN A 241 -24.10 -16.08 10.57
N GLY A 242 -22.97 -16.20 11.28
CA GLY A 242 -21.64 -16.33 10.65
C GLY A 242 -21.16 -15.12 9.84
N ARG A 243 -21.89 -13.99 9.89
CA ARG A 243 -21.64 -12.79 9.08
C ARG A 243 -20.71 -11.79 9.77
N TYR A 244 -20.58 -11.86 11.08
CA TYR A 244 -19.69 -11.00 11.86
C TYR A 244 -18.23 -11.28 11.50
N TYR A 245 -17.48 -10.20 11.24
CA TYR A 245 -16.05 -10.27 10.97
C TYR A 245 -15.27 -9.51 12.05
N PRO A 246 -14.44 -10.18 12.86
CA PRO A 246 -13.81 -9.59 14.06
C PRO A 246 -12.94 -8.36 13.78
N TYR A 247 -12.38 -8.27 12.58
CA TYR A 247 -11.51 -7.18 12.16
C TYR A 247 -12.27 -6.04 11.47
N SER A 248 -13.60 -6.16 11.30
CA SER A 248 -14.41 -5.16 10.60
C SER A 248 -14.39 -3.81 11.30
N THR A 249 -14.24 -2.76 10.50
CA THR A 249 -14.28 -1.35 10.91
C THR A 249 -15.44 -0.57 10.27
N GLY A 250 -16.24 -1.19 9.41
CA GLY A 250 -17.39 -0.58 8.72
C GLY A 250 -17.80 -1.36 7.48
N ILE A 251 -18.56 -0.81 6.49
CA ILE A 251 -19.01 0.55 6.36
C ILE A 251 -20.54 0.57 6.19
N LYS A 252 -21.05 0.05 5.04
CA LYS A 252 -22.48 0.18 4.72
C LYS A 252 -23.02 -0.94 3.84
N THR A 253 -24.20 -1.43 4.17
CA THR A 253 -25.01 -2.37 3.33
C THR A 253 -25.95 -1.60 2.41
N GLY A 254 -26.35 -2.23 1.30
CA GLY A 254 -27.39 -1.73 0.41
C GLY A 254 -28.16 -2.87 -0.22
N THR A 255 -29.46 -2.68 -0.46
CA THR A 255 -30.30 -3.65 -1.17
C THR A 255 -31.46 -2.94 -1.84
N THR A 256 -31.63 -3.20 -3.11
CA THR A 256 -32.88 -2.96 -3.87
C THR A 256 -33.07 -4.12 -4.84
N SER A 257 -34.29 -4.27 -5.39
CA SER A 257 -34.53 -5.34 -6.37
C SER A 257 -33.63 -5.23 -7.60
N ALA A 258 -33.28 -4.00 -8.02
CA ALA A 258 -32.41 -3.76 -9.18
C ALA A 258 -30.91 -3.88 -8.86
N ALA A 259 -30.48 -3.47 -7.65
CA ALA A 259 -29.08 -3.53 -7.23
C ALA A 259 -28.64 -4.92 -6.77
N GLY A 260 -29.57 -5.78 -6.37
CA GLY A 260 -29.25 -7.00 -5.64
C GLY A 260 -28.73 -6.66 -4.24
N ASN A 261 -27.80 -7.47 -3.74
CA ASN A 261 -27.21 -7.28 -2.40
C ASN A 261 -25.84 -6.62 -2.51
N CYS A 262 -25.71 -5.46 -1.90
CA CYS A 262 -24.50 -4.64 -1.91
C CYS A 262 -23.91 -4.51 -0.51
N LEU A 263 -22.59 -4.44 -0.43
CA LEU A 263 -21.85 -4.17 0.80
C LEU A 263 -20.58 -3.41 0.47
N VAL A 264 -20.36 -2.31 1.16
CA VAL A 264 -19.06 -1.70 1.31
C VAL A 264 -18.56 -2.06 2.70
N ALA A 265 -17.48 -2.79 2.77
CA ALA A 265 -16.88 -3.25 4.01
C ALA A 265 -15.49 -2.65 4.20
N SER A 266 -15.09 -2.44 5.45
CA SER A 266 -13.71 -2.16 5.81
C SER A 266 -13.27 -3.06 6.96
N ALA A 267 -11.98 -3.35 7.01
CA ALA A 267 -11.37 -4.14 8.07
C ALA A 267 -9.92 -3.70 8.30
N SER A 268 -9.44 -3.87 9.54
CA SER A 268 -8.05 -3.57 9.89
C SER A 268 -7.43 -4.72 10.67
N LEU A 269 -6.23 -5.15 10.24
CA LEU A 269 -5.48 -6.22 10.86
C LEU A 269 -3.98 -5.95 10.71
N ASN A 270 -3.23 -6.03 11.82
CA ASN A 270 -1.77 -5.88 11.84
C ASN A 270 -1.26 -4.59 11.15
N GLY A 271 -1.96 -3.48 11.33
CA GLY A 271 -1.60 -2.19 10.74
C GLY A 271 -1.97 -2.01 9.27
N VAL A 272 -2.57 -3.02 8.63
CA VAL A 272 -3.14 -2.92 7.29
C VAL A 272 -4.63 -2.66 7.39
N SER A 273 -5.13 -1.66 6.66
CA SER A 273 -6.56 -1.34 6.55
C SER A 273 -7.04 -1.54 5.12
N LEU A 274 -8.16 -2.24 4.95
CA LEU A 274 -8.69 -2.62 3.65
C LEU A 274 -10.12 -2.12 3.48
N ILE A 275 -10.49 -1.76 2.24
CA ILE A 275 -11.87 -1.47 1.83
C ILE A 275 -12.25 -2.43 0.71
N ALA A 276 -13.34 -3.17 0.89
CA ALA A 276 -13.95 -4.03 -0.12
C ALA A 276 -15.32 -3.48 -0.53
N VAL A 277 -15.55 -3.38 -1.83
CA VAL A 277 -16.88 -3.10 -2.41
C VAL A 277 -17.39 -4.37 -3.08
N VAL A 278 -18.59 -4.77 -2.74
CA VAL A 278 -19.30 -5.93 -3.29
C VAL A 278 -20.66 -5.46 -3.81
N PHE A 279 -20.89 -5.56 -5.11
CA PHE A 279 -22.14 -5.16 -5.75
C PHE A 279 -22.81 -6.33 -6.46
N GLY A 280 -24.12 -6.42 -6.35
CA GLY A 280 -24.91 -7.43 -7.03
C GLY A 280 -24.63 -8.85 -6.57
N ALA A 281 -24.33 -9.08 -5.29
CA ALA A 281 -24.22 -10.43 -4.73
C ALA A 281 -25.58 -11.15 -4.78
N THR A 282 -25.54 -12.47 -4.97
CA THR A 282 -26.74 -13.28 -5.24
C THR A 282 -27.70 -13.40 -4.05
N SER A 283 -27.21 -13.17 -2.84
CA SER A 283 -28.02 -13.21 -1.61
C SER A 283 -27.48 -12.28 -0.54
N ASP A 284 -28.32 -12.03 0.49
CA ASP A 284 -27.89 -11.27 1.68
C ASP A 284 -26.71 -11.94 2.41
N ALA A 285 -26.62 -13.25 2.44
CA ALA A 285 -25.48 -13.97 3.02
C ALA A 285 -24.22 -13.80 2.17
N SER A 286 -24.36 -13.99 0.84
CA SER A 286 -23.23 -14.00 -0.09
C SER A 286 -22.45 -12.69 -0.09
N ARG A 287 -23.08 -11.52 0.10
CA ARG A 287 -22.34 -10.24 0.15
C ARG A 287 -21.34 -10.20 1.29
N TYR A 288 -21.64 -10.82 2.44
CA TYR A 288 -20.73 -10.91 3.59
C TYR A 288 -19.65 -11.97 3.36
N GLU A 289 -19.99 -13.08 2.74
CA GLU A 289 -19.05 -14.14 2.37
C GLU A 289 -18.03 -13.62 1.34
N ASP A 290 -18.50 -12.92 0.31
CA ASP A 290 -17.64 -12.32 -0.71
C ASP A 290 -16.72 -11.24 -0.09
N ALA A 291 -17.26 -10.36 0.77
CA ALA A 291 -16.46 -9.37 1.48
C ALA A 291 -15.40 -10.03 2.37
N LYS A 292 -15.76 -11.10 3.10
CA LYS A 292 -14.81 -11.85 3.92
C LYS A 292 -13.69 -12.46 3.08
N LYS A 293 -14.00 -13.11 1.97
CA LYS A 293 -13.02 -13.69 1.04
C LYS A 293 -12.04 -12.61 0.55
N LEU A 294 -12.57 -11.44 0.16
CA LEU A 294 -11.75 -10.31 -0.27
C LEU A 294 -10.81 -9.83 0.85
N MET A 295 -11.31 -9.65 2.09
CA MET A 295 -10.49 -9.23 3.22
C MET A 295 -9.39 -10.25 3.54
N GLU A 296 -9.75 -11.54 3.63
CA GLU A 296 -8.78 -12.60 3.92
C GLU A 296 -7.72 -12.69 2.82
N TYR A 297 -8.10 -12.59 1.54
CA TYR A 297 -7.17 -12.48 0.43
C TYR A 297 -6.24 -11.28 0.60
N GLY A 298 -6.79 -10.08 0.82
CA GLY A 298 -6.02 -8.86 0.92
C GLY A 298 -4.96 -8.90 2.02
N PHE A 299 -5.30 -9.43 3.19
CA PHE A 299 -4.34 -9.59 4.29
C PHE A 299 -3.23 -10.61 4.01
N THR A 300 -3.37 -11.46 2.98
CA THR A 300 -2.25 -12.30 2.50
C THR A 300 -1.38 -11.58 1.48
N GLN A 301 -1.91 -10.58 0.77
CA GLN A 301 -1.21 -9.87 -0.31
C GLN A 301 -0.44 -8.64 0.18
N ILE A 302 -0.95 -7.98 1.21
CA ILE A 302 -0.42 -6.71 1.72
C ILE A 302 -0.01 -6.89 3.18
N GLN A 303 1.14 -6.36 3.51
CA GLN A 303 1.64 -6.30 4.88
C GLN A 303 2.13 -4.89 5.22
N SER A 304 2.11 -4.58 6.50
CA SER A 304 2.75 -3.40 7.02
C SER A 304 4.16 -3.75 7.49
N THR A 305 5.09 -2.85 7.28
CA THR A 305 6.45 -2.91 7.80
C THR A 305 6.91 -1.48 8.12
N ASN A 306 8.09 -1.30 8.67
CA ASN A 306 8.65 0.01 8.91
C ASN A 306 10.15 0.05 8.58
N ILE A 307 10.72 1.23 8.57
CA ILE A 307 12.14 1.44 8.24
C ILE A 307 13.06 0.67 9.21
N GLU A 308 12.71 0.61 10.49
CA GLU A 308 13.52 -0.09 11.50
C GLU A 308 13.53 -1.61 11.28
N GLU A 309 12.38 -2.21 10.98
CA GLU A 309 12.29 -3.63 10.65
C GLU A 309 13.11 -3.99 9.42
N ILE A 310 12.96 -3.20 8.33
CA ILE A 310 13.71 -3.43 7.09
C ILE A 310 15.22 -3.28 7.32
N TYR A 311 15.62 -2.25 8.07
CA TYR A 311 17.01 -2.00 8.41
C TYR A 311 17.63 -3.14 9.22
N ASN A 312 16.91 -3.64 10.22
CA ASN A 312 17.39 -4.68 11.13
C ASN A 312 17.59 -6.05 10.43
N GLU A 313 16.97 -6.29 9.29
CA GLU A 313 17.23 -7.49 8.49
C GLU A 313 18.59 -7.42 7.76
N ASN A 314 19.09 -6.23 7.43
CA ASN A 314 20.41 -6.03 6.81
C ASN A 314 21.07 -4.73 7.32
N PRO A 315 21.50 -4.70 8.59
CA PRO A 315 22.00 -3.50 9.23
C PRO A 315 23.34 -3.05 8.61
N ARG A 316 23.53 -1.74 8.54
CA ARG A 316 24.74 -1.14 8.00
C ARG A 316 25.95 -1.49 8.84
N THR A 317 26.97 -1.97 8.17
CA THR A 317 28.30 -2.22 8.76
C THR A 317 29.31 -1.22 8.16
N VAL A 318 30.13 -0.63 8.98
CA VAL A 318 31.18 0.29 8.59
C VAL A 318 32.54 -0.16 9.08
N ASP A 319 33.60 0.21 8.38
CA ASP A 319 34.97 -0.09 8.78
C ASP A 319 35.54 1.13 9.54
N ILE A 320 35.92 0.93 10.79
CA ILE A 320 36.53 1.93 11.67
C ILE A 320 38.04 1.85 11.50
N ARG A 321 38.67 2.96 11.13
CA ARG A 321 40.13 3.04 10.99
C ARG A 321 40.80 3.19 12.35
N GLY A 322 42.07 2.82 12.46
CA GLY A 322 42.85 2.98 13.67
C GLY A 322 42.43 2.17 14.88
N PHE A 323 41.74 1.05 14.64
CA PHE A 323 41.30 0.11 15.65
C PHE A 323 42.48 -0.68 16.26
N ASP A 324 42.32 -1.15 17.50
CA ASP A 324 43.30 -2.02 18.18
C ASP A 324 43.48 -3.35 17.39
N GLN A 325 44.74 -3.79 17.25
CA GLN A 325 45.06 -5.01 16.51
C GLN A 325 44.41 -6.28 17.06
N HIS A 326 43.93 -6.26 18.32
CA HIS A 326 43.25 -7.38 18.96
C HIS A 326 41.72 -7.24 18.85
N ASP A 327 41.20 -6.25 18.10
CA ASP A 327 39.76 -6.11 17.88
C ASP A 327 39.20 -7.38 17.19
N PRO A 328 38.24 -8.10 17.81
CA PRO A 328 37.78 -9.43 17.32
C PRO A 328 37.07 -9.35 15.96
N GLN A 329 36.61 -8.16 15.56
CA GLN A 329 35.93 -7.95 14.27
C GLN A 329 36.73 -7.10 13.29
N VAL A 330 38.03 -6.89 13.59
CA VAL A 330 38.99 -6.20 12.69
C VAL A 330 38.46 -4.82 12.25
N GLY A 331 38.00 -4.02 13.23
CA GLY A 331 37.45 -2.68 13.00
C GLY A 331 36.07 -2.63 12.40
N ARG A 332 35.42 -3.77 12.12
CA ARG A 332 34.03 -3.77 11.64
C ARG A 332 33.05 -3.39 12.75
N LEU A 333 32.19 -2.42 12.46
CA LEU A 333 31.18 -1.92 13.37
C LEU A 333 29.82 -1.98 12.71
N GLN A 334 28.90 -2.76 13.28
CA GLN A 334 27.49 -2.68 12.93
C GLN A 334 26.87 -1.46 13.60
N LEU A 335 26.02 -0.77 12.88
CA LEU A 335 25.26 0.36 13.40
C LEU A 335 23.82 -0.09 13.66
N ASN A 336 23.27 0.30 14.79
CA ASN A 336 21.85 0.20 15.10
C ASN A 336 21.18 1.52 14.72
N ILE A 337 19.85 1.54 14.56
CA ILE A 337 19.10 2.77 14.35
C ILE A 337 18.18 3.07 15.52
N ARG A 338 17.89 4.36 15.73
CA ARG A 338 16.91 4.85 16.68
C ARG A 338 16.17 6.02 16.06
N LYS A 339 14.85 5.91 15.94
CA LYS A 339 14.01 6.97 15.38
C LYS A 339 14.10 8.25 16.21
N ILE A 340 14.29 9.39 15.54
CA ILE A 340 14.31 10.72 16.15
C ILE A 340 13.00 11.46 15.89
N THR A 341 12.48 11.37 14.67
CA THR A 341 11.23 12.03 14.26
C THR A 341 10.05 11.36 14.95
N THR A 342 9.34 12.09 15.81
CA THR A 342 8.21 11.56 16.59
C THR A 342 6.87 11.71 15.88
N ASP A 343 6.71 12.74 15.04
CA ASP A 343 5.41 13.18 14.53
C ASP A 343 5.08 12.65 13.13
N ALA A 344 5.95 11.83 12.52
CA ALA A 344 5.72 11.22 11.23
C ALA A 344 5.71 9.69 11.32
N SER A 345 4.78 9.07 10.61
CA SER A 345 4.71 7.62 10.47
C SER A 345 5.80 7.13 9.52
N ASP A 346 6.53 6.09 9.93
CA ASP A 346 7.49 5.36 9.10
C ASP A 346 6.94 3.99 8.66
N MET A 347 5.63 3.81 8.82
CA MET A 347 4.93 2.62 8.34
C MET A 347 4.94 2.59 6.81
N ILE A 348 5.30 1.44 6.28
CA ILE A 348 5.30 1.15 4.84
C ILE A 348 4.30 0.03 4.61
N ILE A 349 3.24 0.34 3.87
CA ILE A 349 2.25 -0.65 3.46
C ILE A 349 2.63 -1.13 2.06
N THR A 350 2.86 -2.40 1.92
CA THR A 350 3.39 -2.93 0.67
C THR A 350 3.04 -4.41 0.48
N SER A 351 3.10 -4.88 -0.76
CA SER A 351 2.98 -6.31 -1.05
C SER A 351 4.22 -7.08 -0.57
N ASN A 352 4.12 -8.40 -0.51
CA ASN A 352 5.26 -9.27 -0.18
C ASN A 352 6.44 -9.03 -1.13
N GLU A 353 6.18 -8.92 -2.43
CA GLU A 353 7.21 -8.58 -3.42
C GLU A 353 7.75 -7.16 -3.24
N GLY A 354 6.88 -6.23 -2.86
CA GLY A 354 7.23 -4.85 -2.54
C GLY A 354 8.20 -4.78 -1.36
N LYS A 355 7.95 -5.54 -0.29
CA LYS A 355 8.85 -5.62 0.87
C LYS A 355 10.23 -6.15 0.47
N GLU A 356 10.30 -7.19 -0.36
CA GLU A 356 11.57 -7.69 -0.86
C GLU A 356 12.31 -6.66 -1.74
N ARG A 357 11.60 -5.90 -2.57
CA ARG A 357 12.19 -4.78 -3.34
C ARG A 357 12.69 -3.67 -2.41
N TRP A 358 11.97 -3.36 -1.34
CA TRP A 358 12.40 -2.42 -0.31
C TRP A 358 13.71 -2.85 0.32
N LYS A 359 13.83 -4.11 0.76
CA LYS A 359 15.06 -4.67 1.34
C LYS A 359 16.26 -4.54 0.40
N GLN A 360 16.07 -4.90 -0.87
CA GLN A 360 17.14 -4.84 -1.88
C GLN A 360 17.61 -3.41 -2.18
N ASN A 361 16.70 -2.44 -2.11
CA ASN A 361 16.97 -1.05 -2.47
C ASN A 361 17.09 -0.12 -1.26
N PHE A 362 17.07 -0.63 -0.05
CA PHE A 362 16.98 0.16 1.18
C PHE A 362 17.99 1.32 1.22
N TYR A 363 19.26 1.06 0.93
CA TYR A 363 20.31 2.08 0.96
C TYR A 363 20.29 3.05 -0.22
N ASN A 364 19.50 2.78 -1.27
CA ASN A 364 19.24 3.72 -2.36
C ASN A 364 18.04 4.63 -2.05
N LEU A 365 17.14 4.17 -1.18
CA LEU A 365 15.92 4.89 -0.77
C LEU A 365 16.12 5.71 0.50
N THR A 366 17.25 5.54 1.17
CA THR A 366 17.60 6.23 2.41
C THR A 366 18.89 7.02 2.26
N PHE A 367 18.99 8.14 2.97
CA PHE A 367 20.18 8.98 3.00
C PHE A 367 20.96 8.71 4.27
N THR A 368 22.28 8.50 4.15
CA THR A 368 23.15 8.33 5.32
C THR A 368 24.19 9.44 5.36
N GLU A 369 24.27 10.10 6.49
CA GLU A 369 25.28 11.13 6.80
C GLU A 369 25.99 10.77 8.10
N PHE A 370 27.33 10.70 8.06
CA PHE A 370 28.13 10.47 9.27
C PHE A 370 28.48 11.82 9.90
N THR A 371 28.21 11.94 11.20
CA THR A 371 28.47 13.17 11.99
C THR A 371 29.89 13.23 12.55
N ARG A 372 30.65 12.12 12.42
CA ARG A 372 32.07 12.06 12.82
C ARG A 372 32.87 11.19 11.85
N GLU A 373 34.17 11.29 11.90
CA GLU A 373 35.06 10.37 11.17
C GLU A 373 34.95 8.94 11.72
N LEU A 374 35.03 7.96 10.81
CA LEU A 374 35.00 6.54 11.13
C LEU A 374 36.39 6.05 11.61
N VAL A 375 36.83 6.59 12.76
CA VAL A 375 38.14 6.34 13.37
C VAL A 375 37.94 5.98 14.84
N ALA A 376 38.69 4.98 15.33
CA ALA A 376 38.69 4.60 16.74
C ALA A 376 39.35 5.72 17.62
N PRO A 377 39.00 5.86 18.90
CA PRO A 377 38.07 4.96 19.61
C PRO A 377 36.62 5.28 19.30
N VAL A 378 35.79 4.26 19.41
CA VAL A 378 34.32 4.35 19.33
C VAL A 378 33.72 3.70 20.58
N THR A 379 32.70 4.32 21.17
CA THR A 379 32.03 3.78 22.36
C THR A 379 30.69 3.16 21.96
N ALA A 380 30.33 2.04 22.55
CA ALA A 380 29.00 1.45 22.36
C ALA A 380 27.90 2.45 22.73
N GLY A 381 26.88 2.59 21.88
CA GLY A 381 25.82 3.57 22.07
C GLY A 381 26.14 4.98 21.55
N GLU A 382 27.35 5.21 21.06
CA GLU A 382 27.73 6.50 20.46
C GLU A 382 27.01 6.75 19.14
N VAL A 383 26.53 7.98 18.93
CA VAL A 383 25.89 8.39 17.68
C VAL A 383 26.97 8.64 16.63
N MET A 384 26.94 7.84 15.58
CA MET A 384 27.91 7.90 14.47
C MET A 384 27.43 8.76 13.30
N GLY A 385 26.12 8.96 13.19
CA GLY A 385 25.52 9.71 12.08
C GLY A 385 24.01 9.64 12.11
N LYS A 386 23.43 9.98 10.97
CA LYS A 386 21.98 9.96 10.72
C LYS A 386 21.65 9.14 9.48
N LEU A 387 20.48 8.52 9.51
CA LEU A 387 19.82 7.92 8.34
C LEU A 387 18.49 8.65 8.16
N THR A 388 18.22 9.15 6.96
CA THR A 388 16.99 9.86 6.62
C THR A 388 16.24 9.10 5.54
N TYR A 389 14.96 8.88 5.77
CA TYR A 389 13.98 8.40 4.80
C TYR A 389 12.99 9.52 4.52
N TYR A 390 12.54 9.66 3.29
CA TYR A 390 11.47 10.58 2.92
C TYR A 390 10.20 9.80 2.64
N SER A 391 9.12 10.12 3.36
CA SER A 391 7.80 9.54 3.10
C SER A 391 7.32 9.89 1.68
N GLU A 392 6.22 9.29 1.24
CA GLU A 392 5.59 9.60 -0.05
C GLU A 392 5.21 11.08 -0.17
N ASP A 393 4.85 11.71 0.95
CA ASP A 393 4.56 13.16 1.04
C ASP A 393 5.83 14.03 1.10
N GLY A 394 7.01 13.44 1.01
CA GLY A 394 8.29 14.15 1.07
C GLY A 394 8.70 14.60 2.47
N ILE A 395 8.06 14.10 3.53
CA ILE A 395 8.39 14.43 4.92
C ILE A 395 9.64 13.61 5.33
N PRO A 396 10.71 14.27 5.82
CA PRO A 396 11.90 13.56 6.28
C PRO A 396 11.64 12.86 7.62
N ILE A 397 11.95 11.58 7.68
CA ILE A 397 11.93 10.76 8.89
C ILE A 397 13.37 10.38 9.21
N GLU A 398 13.86 10.85 10.34
CA GLU A 398 15.26 10.74 10.73
C GLU A 398 15.47 9.68 11.82
N TYR A 399 16.59 9.00 11.71
CA TYR A 399 17.10 8.01 12.65
C TYR A 399 18.55 8.34 13.01
N GLU A 400 18.93 8.16 14.25
CA GLU A 400 20.35 8.11 14.64
C GLU A 400 20.94 6.76 14.27
N LEU A 401 22.17 6.80 13.76
CA LEU A 401 23.02 5.63 13.57
C LEU A 401 23.91 5.46 14.81
N ILE A 402 23.73 4.37 15.55
CA ILE A 402 24.31 4.15 16.86
C ILE A 402 25.29 2.98 16.81
N ALA A 403 26.50 3.17 17.37
CA ALA A 403 27.50 2.13 17.49
C ALA A 403 26.99 0.94 18.32
N SER A 404 26.97 -0.25 17.74
CA SER A 404 26.51 -1.48 18.42
C SER A 404 27.49 -2.00 19.48
N ARG A 405 28.76 -1.62 19.39
CA ARG A 405 29.84 -2.02 20.30
C ARG A 405 30.91 -0.94 20.40
N SER A 406 31.77 -1.06 21.40
CA SER A 406 32.98 -0.25 21.50
C SER A 406 34.12 -0.81 20.65
N ILE A 407 34.96 0.07 20.12
CA ILE A 407 36.20 -0.24 19.41
C ILE A 407 37.32 0.62 20.01
N ALA A 408 38.31 -0.01 20.60
CA ALA A 408 39.48 0.67 21.16
C ALA A 408 40.38 1.19 20.03
N ALA A 409 41.05 2.30 20.30
CA ALA A 409 42.10 2.79 19.40
C ALA A 409 43.36 1.94 19.55
N ARG A 410 44.13 1.88 18.47
CA ARG A 410 45.44 1.23 18.44
C ARG A 410 46.41 2.05 19.29
N GLU A 411 47.03 1.40 20.27
CA GLU A 411 48.00 2.06 21.20
C GLU A 411 49.28 2.52 20.52
N ASP A 412 49.67 1.92 19.40
CA ASP A 412 50.92 2.17 18.68
C ASP A 412 50.72 3.04 17.42
N LEU A 413 49.60 3.76 17.29
CA LEU A 413 49.49 4.79 16.28
C LEU A 413 50.62 5.82 16.46
N ALA A 414 51.40 5.96 15.39
CA ALA A 414 52.51 6.90 15.27
C ALA A 414 52.23 8.23 16.02
N PRO A 415 53.23 8.79 16.67
CA PRO A 415 53.06 10.02 17.46
C PRO A 415 52.31 11.09 16.67
N SER A 416 51.48 11.89 17.34
CA SER A 416 50.74 12.99 16.72
C SER A 416 51.67 13.83 15.84
N SER A 417 51.13 14.49 14.83
CA SER A 417 51.91 15.42 14.00
C SER A 417 52.76 16.39 14.83
N GLU A 418 52.25 16.81 15.98
CA GLU A 418 52.96 17.62 16.96
C GLU A 418 54.14 16.87 17.59
N ALA A 419 53.97 15.59 17.94
CA ALA A 419 55.04 14.78 18.49
C ALA A 419 56.11 14.43 17.44
N ILE A 420 55.71 14.25 16.17
CA ILE A 420 56.62 14.06 15.04
C ILE A 420 57.43 15.36 14.79
N ILE A 421 56.78 16.51 14.85
CA ILE A 421 57.42 17.81 14.69
C ILE A 421 58.39 18.07 15.85
N ALA A 422 57.94 17.83 17.10
CA ALA A 422 58.81 17.98 18.28
C ALA A 422 59.99 17.00 18.28
N ALA A 423 59.83 15.78 17.78
CA ALA A 423 60.92 14.84 17.61
C ALA A 423 61.90 15.28 16.51
N ALA A 424 61.39 15.84 15.42
CA ALA A 424 62.20 16.36 14.31
C ALA A 424 62.98 17.64 14.70
N GLU A 425 62.41 18.48 15.55
CA GLU A 425 63.08 19.69 16.10
C GLU A 425 64.16 19.34 17.08
N ASN A 426 64.07 18.22 17.78
CA ASN A 426 65.06 17.76 18.74
C ASN A 426 66.09 16.77 18.15
N ASP A 427 65.99 16.40 16.87
CA ASP A 427 66.93 15.51 16.20
C ASP A 427 68.17 16.35 15.74
N PRO A 428 69.35 16.09 16.31
CA PRO A 428 70.60 16.77 15.92
C PRO A 428 70.99 16.45 14.46
N ASN A 429 70.29 15.56 13.77
CA ASN A 429 70.60 15.17 12.41
C ASN A 429 69.32 14.94 11.57
N PRO A 430 68.58 16.02 11.23
CA PRO A 430 67.21 15.97 10.70
C PRO A 430 67.09 15.34 9.29
N PHE A 431 68.18 15.00 8.67
CA PHE A 431 68.15 14.30 7.39
C PHE A 431 68.77 12.93 7.51
N PRO A 432 68.04 11.84 7.21
CA PRO A 432 68.64 10.53 7.11
C PRO A 432 69.78 10.59 6.09
N ARG A 433 71.01 10.28 6.51
CA ARG A 433 72.13 10.15 5.56
C ARG A 433 71.71 9.21 4.44
N ILE A 434 71.60 9.73 3.23
CA ILE A 434 71.33 8.93 2.05
C ILE A 434 72.54 8.03 1.87
N THR A 435 72.47 6.82 2.42
CA THR A 435 73.49 5.83 2.22
C THR A 435 73.44 5.32 0.79
N PRO A 436 74.59 4.90 0.23
CA PRO A 436 74.61 4.30 -1.11
C PRO A 436 73.64 3.12 -1.27
N GLU A 437 73.38 2.39 -0.19
CA GLU A 437 72.46 1.28 -0.16
C GLU A 437 71.00 1.76 -0.31
N LEU A 438 70.62 2.87 0.33
CA LEU A 438 69.28 3.49 0.18
C LEU A 438 69.07 3.98 -1.27
N VAL A 439 70.06 4.57 -1.90
CA VAL A 439 70.00 4.98 -3.30
C VAL A 439 69.80 3.74 -4.22
N ILE A 440 70.52 2.67 -3.93
CA ILE A 440 70.39 1.43 -4.70
C ILE A 440 68.98 0.82 -4.55
N VAL A 441 68.46 0.75 -3.32
CA VAL A 441 67.16 0.13 -3.05
C VAL A 441 66.02 0.97 -3.61
N TYR A 442 66.03 2.24 -3.44
CA TYR A 442 64.87 3.08 -3.78
C TYR A 442 64.94 3.76 -5.17
N LEU A 443 66.09 3.88 -5.79
CA LEU A 443 66.24 4.48 -7.11
C LEU A 443 66.76 3.51 -8.16
N VAL A 444 67.81 2.73 -7.86
CA VAL A 444 68.45 1.89 -8.85
C VAL A 444 67.69 0.61 -9.12
N LEU A 445 67.24 -0.10 -8.08
CA LEU A 445 66.49 -1.37 -8.25
C LEU A 445 65.12 -1.17 -8.96
N PRO A 446 64.32 -0.16 -8.62
CA PRO A 446 63.10 0.08 -9.36
C PRO A 446 63.34 0.49 -10.82
N ALA A 447 64.38 1.34 -11.06
CA ALA A 447 64.74 1.73 -12.43
C ALA A 447 65.23 0.53 -13.28
N ALA A 448 66.01 -0.35 -12.70
CA ALA A 448 66.46 -1.57 -13.34
C ALA A 448 65.28 -2.57 -13.60
N ALA A 449 64.35 -2.66 -12.69
CA ALA A 449 63.12 -3.47 -12.86
C ALA A 449 62.28 -2.93 -14.00
N VAL A 450 62.03 -1.62 -14.05
CA VAL A 450 61.30 -0.97 -15.17
C VAL A 450 62.01 -1.19 -16.49
N TYR A 451 63.33 -1.01 -16.53
CA TYR A 451 64.12 -1.28 -17.73
C TYR A 451 64.00 -2.74 -18.20
N LEU A 452 64.04 -3.68 -17.29
CA LEU A 452 63.89 -5.10 -17.60
C LEU A 452 62.51 -5.40 -18.19
N VAL A 453 61.45 -4.86 -17.60
CA VAL A 453 60.08 -5.00 -18.11
C VAL A 453 59.96 -4.44 -19.53
N ILE A 454 60.51 -3.24 -19.78
CA ILE A 454 60.50 -2.63 -21.11
C ILE A 454 61.25 -3.53 -22.12
N ARG A 455 62.36 -4.11 -21.75
CA ARG A 455 63.15 -5.00 -22.59
C ARG A 455 62.41 -6.32 -22.93
N ILE A 456 61.72 -6.87 -21.93
CA ILE A 456 60.84 -8.05 -22.15
C ILE A 456 59.70 -7.74 -23.08
N LEU A 457 59.00 -6.60 -22.90
CA LEU A 457 57.93 -6.17 -23.75
C LEU A 457 58.40 -5.94 -25.21
N LYS A 458 59.59 -5.33 -25.43
CA LYS A 458 60.19 -5.18 -26.74
C LYS A 458 60.49 -6.51 -27.41
N ARG A 459 60.98 -7.53 -26.66
CA ARG A 459 61.20 -8.87 -27.19
C ARG A 459 59.93 -9.58 -27.56
N LEU A 460 58.88 -9.48 -26.71
CA LEU A 460 57.54 -10.01 -27.01
C LEU A 460 56.93 -9.39 -28.27
N ALA A 461 57.04 -8.08 -28.39
CA ALA A 461 56.55 -7.37 -29.58
C ALA A 461 57.28 -7.79 -30.87
N ALA A 462 58.62 -8.04 -30.80
CA ALA A 462 59.41 -8.56 -31.90
C ALA A 462 59.00 -10.00 -32.31
N LEU A 463 58.70 -10.87 -31.31
CA LEU A 463 58.21 -12.23 -31.53
C LEU A 463 56.80 -12.24 -32.15
N ILE A 464 55.92 -11.32 -31.76
CA ILE A 464 54.59 -11.16 -32.32
C ILE A 464 54.69 -10.67 -33.79
N LYS A 465 55.63 -9.75 -34.06
CA LYS A 465 55.86 -9.22 -35.42
C LYS A 465 56.46 -10.27 -36.37
N SER A 466 57.35 -11.18 -35.87
CA SER A 466 57.86 -12.31 -36.64
C SER A 466 56.77 -13.35 -36.95
N ARG A 467 55.89 -13.66 -36.01
CA ARG A 467 54.75 -14.56 -36.25
C ARG A 467 53.73 -14.02 -37.27
N LYS A 468 53.58 -12.71 -37.37
CA LYS A 468 52.70 -12.10 -38.44
C LYS A 468 53.33 -12.20 -39.83
N LYS A 469 54.70 -12.25 -39.98
CA LYS A 469 55.36 -12.38 -41.28
C LYS A 469 55.26 -13.80 -41.90
N VAL A 470 55.05 -14.81 -41.07
CA VAL A 470 54.95 -16.22 -41.53
C VAL A 470 53.54 -16.58 -42.03
N LYS A 471 52.52 -15.76 -41.77
CA LYS A 471 51.13 -16.00 -42.24
C LYS A 471 50.77 -15.40 -43.59
N SER A 472 51.70 -14.76 -44.32
CA SER A 472 51.39 -14.10 -45.63
C SER A 472 51.92 -14.84 -46.86
N TYR A 473 52.33 -16.12 -46.74
CA TYR A 473 52.72 -16.92 -47.90
C TYR A 473 51.49 -17.67 -48.43
N LYS A 474 50.87 -17.13 -49.49
CA LYS A 474 49.86 -17.83 -50.30
C LYS A 474 50.60 -18.57 -51.43
N PRO A 475 50.42 -19.89 -51.60
CA PRO A 475 50.96 -20.58 -52.76
C PRO A 475 50.07 -20.27 -54.00
N ASN A 476 50.74 -19.89 -55.10
CA ASN A 476 50.19 -19.78 -56.43
C ASN A 476 49.83 -21.19 -56.96
N SER A 477 48.54 -21.44 -57.19
CA SER A 477 48.15 -22.60 -58.01
C SER A 477 47.72 -22.10 -59.39
N ARG A 478 48.61 -22.18 -60.33
CA ARG A 478 48.29 -22.35 -61.79
C ARG A 478 48.77 -23.74 -62.11
N TYR A 479 47.87 -24.52 -62.62
CA TYR A 479 47.96 -25.39 -63.80
C TYR A 479 47.07 -26.64 -63.71
N TYR A 480 46.33 -26.79 -64.80
CA TYR A 480 45.72 -27.93 -65.48
C TYR A 480 44.30 -28.39 -65.10
N ARG A 481 43.59 -28.13 -66.03
CA ARG A 481 42.55 -28.52 -66.99
C ARG A 481 41.12 -28.45 -66.52
#